data_e411cc8fa7e04b286df8d469ed182d11
#
_entry.id   e411cc8fa7e04b286df8d469ed182d11
#
_cell.length_a   1.000
_cell.length_b   1.000
_cell.length_c   1.000
_cell.angle_alpha   90.00
_cell.angle_beta   90.00
_cell.angle_gamma   90.00
#
_symmetry.space_group_name_H-M   'P 1'
#
loop_
_entity.id
_entity.type
_entity.pdbx_description
1 polymer ?
#
loop_
_entity_poly.entity_id
_entity_poly.type
_entity_poly.pdbx_seq_one_letter_code
_entity_poly.pdbx_strand_id
1 'polypeptide(L)'
;MLSIVVVQIGFKDVQAWSRIWMRLIAHFFLVTASHGMLDAMTDGGLGVAFFAPFDNSRYFFPWRPVQVSPIGIAPFFSRYGLDVLVSEVVWIWMPVGVVLIMVNIWQRLLDYDGSKLKI
;
A
#
# COMPACT_ATOMS: atom_id res chain seq x y z
N MET A 1 11.09 12.36 0.84
CA MET A 1 11.60 13.21 -0.26
C MET A 1 10.80 13.00 -1.54
N LEU A 2 10.65 11.78 -2.06
CA LEU A 2 9.91 11.50 -3.31
C LEU A 2 8.47 12.05 -3.29
N SER A 3 7.71 11.83 -2.22
CA SER A 3 6.32 12.31 -2.09
C SER A 3 6.18 13.83 -2.22
N ILE A 4 7.15 14.60 -1.70
CA ILE A 4 7.17 16.06 -1.82
C ILE A 4 7.35 16.46 -3.27
N VAL A 5 8.30 15.85 -3.98
CA VAL A 5 8.58 16.11 -5.38
C VAL A 5 7.37 15.77 -6.25
N VAL A 6 6.73 14.62 -6.02
CA VAL A 6 5.53 14.19 -6.75
C VAL A 6 4.39 15.19 -6.55
N VAL A 7 4.15 15.66 -5.33
CA VAL A 7 3.07 16.63 -5.07
C VAL A 7 3.38 17.99 -5.68
N GLN A 8 4.61 18.46 -5.62
CA GLN A 8 4.98 19.75 -6.23
C GLN A 8 4.90 19.75 -7.75
N ILE A 9 5.23 18.63 -8.40
CA ILE A 9 5.18 18.54 -9.87
C ILE A 9 3.76 18.24 -10.36
N GLY A 10 3.06 17.32 -9.71
CA GLY A 10 1.75 16.83 -10.14
C GLY A 10 0.58 17.73 -9.75
N PHE A 11 0.71 18.52 -8.69
CA PHE A 11 -0.36 19.34 -8.13
C PHE A 11 0.07 20.81 -7.97
N LYS A 12 0.46 21.42 -9.06
CA LYS A 12 1.02 22.79 -9.10
C LYS A 12 0.07 23.86 -8.56
N ASP A 13 -1.24 23.61 -8.65
CA ASP A 13 -2.28 24.54 -8.18
C ASP A 13 -2.54 24.45 -6.68
N VAL A 14 -1.95 23.46 -6.00
CA VAL A 14 -2.10 23.29 -4.55
C VAL A 14 -1.02 24.09 -3.84
N GLN A 15 -1.45 25.09 -3.07
CA GLN A 15 -0.54 25.90 -2.29
C GLN A 15 0.28 25.04 -1.32
N ALA A 16 1.62 25.19 -1.35
CA ALA A 16 2.53 24.53 -0.45
C ALA A 16 2.16 24.82 1.02
N TRP A 17 2.30 23.80 1.89
CA TRP A 17 1.96 23.85 3.31
C TRP A 17 0.45 24.00 3.62
N SER A 18 -0.43 23.99 2.61
CA SER A 18 -1.86 23.90 2.83
C SER A 18 -2.25 22.53 3.42
N ARG A 19 -3.45 22.44 4.04
CA ARG A 19 -3.98 21.16 4.55
C ARG A 19 -4.12 20.11 3.45
N ILE A 20 -4.45 20.53 2.24
CA ILE A 20 -4.57 19.63 1.07
C ILE A 20 -3.19 19.12 0.68
N TRP A 21 -2.20 20.00 0.61
CA TRP A 21 -0.82 19.65 0.29
C TRP A 21 -0.24 18.62 1.28
N MET A 22 -0.44 18.85 2.59
CA MET A 22 -0.01 17.93 3.64
C MET A 22 -0.70 16.56 3.52
N ARG A 23 -2.00 16.54 3.20
CA ARG A 23 -2.74 15.29 2.99
C ARG A 23 -2.23 14.51 1.79
N LEU A 24 -1.92 15.18 0.69
CA LEU A 24 -1.34 14.56 -0.51
C LEU A 24 0.03 13.96 -0.22
N ILE A 25 0.91 14.70 0.47
CA ILE A 25 2.23 14.17 0.87
C ILE A 25 2.08 12.95 1.76
N ALA A 26 1.23 13.02 2.77
CA ALA A 26 0.98 11.90 3.67
C ALA A 26 0.44 10.68 2.90
N HIS A 27 -0.49 10.90 1.97
CA HIS A 27 -1.04 9.85 1.12
C HIS A 27 0.05 9.17 0.27
N PHE A 28 0.82 9.95 -0.50
CA PHE A 28 1.88 9.38 -1.32
C PHE A 28 2.99 8.73 -0.50
N PHE A 29 3.29 9.28 0.67
CA PHE A 29 4.24 8.66 1.59
C PHE A 29 3.74 7.31 2.07
N LEU A 30 2.49 7.21 2.52
CA LEU A 30 1.89 5.96 2.99
C LEU A 30 1.83 4.91 1.88
N VAL A 31 1.42 5.30 0.67
CA VAL A 31 1.39 4.39 -0.49
C VAL A 31 2.79 3.86 -0.82
N THR A 32 3.79 4.74 -0.86
CA THR A 32 5.17 4.34 -1.15
C THR A 32 5.75 3.45 -0.04
N ALA A 33 5.51 3.81 1.22
CA ALA A 33 5.98 3.05 2.36
C ALA A 33 5.32 1.66 2.43
N SER A 34 3.99 1.58 2.20
CA SER A 34 3.28 0.29 2.19
C SER A 34 3.77 -0.62 1.07
N HIS A 35 4.09 -0.08 -0.11
CA HIS A 35 4.69 -0.85 -1.20
C HIS A 35 6.03 -1.45 -0.78
N GLY A 36 6.95 -0.64 -0.23
CA GLY A 36 8.23 -1.14 0.28
C GLY A 36 8.08 -2.18 1.40
N MET A 37 7.08 -2.01 2.27
CA MET A 37 6.79 -3.02 3.30
C MET A 37 6.30 -4.33 2.69
N LEU A 38 5.42 -4.29 1.71
CA LEU A 38 4.94 -5.49 1.00
C LEU A 38 6.08 -6.17 0.25
N ASP A 39 6.96 -5.43 -0.42
CA ASP A 39 8.14 -5.98 -1.08
C ASP A 39 9.07 -6.69 -0.09
N ALA A 40 9.26 -6.13 1.11
CA ALA A 40 10.05 -6.77 2.16
C ALA A 40 9.42 -8.05 2.72
N MET A 41 8.10 -8.26 2.53
CA MET A 41 7.36 -9.47 2.89
C MET A 41 7.34 -10.53 1.77
N THR A 42 7.95 -10.27 0.63
CA THR A 42 8.06 -11.25 -0.46
C THR A 42 9.19 -12.24 -0.22
N ASP A 43 9.08 -13.44 -0.79
CA ASP A 43 10.07 -14.51 -0.65
C ASP A 43 11.22 -14.42 -1.67
N GLY A 44 11.19 -13.42 -2.58
CA GLY A 44 12.19 -13.22 -3.62
C GLY A 44 12.54 -11.77 -3.88
N GLY A 45 13.34 -11.54 -4.93
CA GLY A 45 13.86 -10.23 -5.27
C GLY A 45 15.15 -9.87 -4.52
N LEU A 46 15.45 -8.59 -4.46
CA LEU A 46 16.69 -8.08 -3.86
C LEU A 46 16.52 -7.52 -2.43
N GLY A 47 15.30 -7.50 -1.91
CA GLY A 47 14.98 -6.83 -0.66
C GLY A 47 14.87 -5.30 -0.82
N VAL A 48 14.50 -4.63 0.25
CA VAL A 48 14.21 -3.18 0.26
C VAL A 48 15.29 -2.42 1.02
N ALA A 49 15.83 -1.36 0.39
CA ALA A 49 16.79 -0.47 1.00
C ALA A 49 16.06 0.64 1.79
N PHE A 50 15.55 0.32 2.98
CA PHE A 50 14.74 1.24 3.79
C PHE A 50 15.48 2.51 4.18
N PHE A 51 16.79 2.46 4.30
CA PHE A 51 17.62 3.56 4.80
C PHE A 51 18.37 4.31 3.70
N ALA A 52 18.05 4.04 2.41
CA ALA A 52 18.65 4.79 1.31
C ALA A 52 18.30 6.29 1.41
N PRO A 53 19.21 7.20 1.09
CA PRO A 53 20.54 7.01 0.53
C PRO A 53 21.66 6.83 1.58
N PHE A 54 21.35 6.79 2.86
CA PHE A 54 22.35 6.75 3.95
C PHE A 54 22.97 5.36 4.12
N ASP A 55 22.13 4.32 3.94
CA ASP A 55 22.55 2.92 3.94
C ASP A 55 21.84 2.21 2.79
N ASN A 56 22.63 1.59 1.91
CA ASN A 56 22.13 0.84 0.77
C ASN A 56 21.94 -0.66 1.07
N SER A 57 22.09 -1.06 2.32
CA SER A 57 21.81 -2.43 2.76
C SER A 57 20.34 -2.77 2.50
N ARG A 58 20.12 -3.99 2.05
CA ARG A 58 18.78 -4.45 1.67
C ARG A 58 18.24 -5.40 2.70
N TYR A 59 16.99 -5.21 3.06
CA TYR A 59 16.34 -5.91 4.15
C TYR A 59 15.10 -6.63 3.65
N PHE A 60 14.85 -7.79 4.27
CA PHE A 60 13.59 -8.52 4.20
C PHE A 60 13.03 -8.68 5.60
N PHE A 61 11.73 -8.81 5.71
CA PHE A 61 11.15 -9.24 6.96
C PHE A 61 11.44 -10.73 7.24
N PRO A 62 11.52 -11.13 8.51
CA PRO A 62 11.72 -12.55 8.89
C PRO A 62 10.59 -13.44 8.38
N TRP A 63 9.39 -12.90 8.31
CA TRP A 63 8.19 -13.55 7.82
C TRP A 63 7.84 -13.02 6.43
N ARG A 64 7.82 -13.93 5.43
CA ARG A 64 7.65 -13.61 4.02
C ARG A 64 6.57 -14.47 3.39
N PRO A 65 5.29 -14.18 3.65
CA PRO A 65 4.17 -15.00 3.20
C PRO A 65 3.78 -14.76 1.74
N VAL A 66 4.25 -13.66 1.13
CA VAL A 66 3.90 -13.29 -0.24
C VAL A 66 4.92 -13.88 -1.20
N GLN A 67 4.46 -14.69 -2.14
CA GLN A 67 5.33 -15.28 -3.16
C GLN A 67 5.59 -14.28 -4.29
N VAL A 68 6.83 -14.26 -4.78
CA VAL A 68 7.20 -13.42 -5.93
C VAL A 68 6.60 -13.98 -7.21
N SER A 69 6.00 -13.08 -7.99
CA SER A 69 5.43 -13.43 -9.29
C SER A 69 6.49 -13.98 -10.25
N PRO A 70 6.22 -15.08 -10.95
CA PRO A 70 7.16 -15.63 -11.94
C PRO A 70 7.35 -14.65 -13.10
N ILE A 71 8.58 -14.55 -13.56
CA ILE A 71 8.92 -13.74 -14.74
C ILE A 71 8.53 -14.50 -16.00
N GLY A 72 7.59 -13.93 -16.77
CA GLY A 72 7.16 -14.46 -18.06
C GLY A 72 5.74 -15.00 -18.08
N ILE A 73 5.15 -15.04 -19.29
CA ILE A 73 3.73 -15.40 -19.49
C ILE A 73 3.48 -16.88 -19.17
N ALA A 74 4.31 -17.79 -19.67
CA ALA A 74 4.11 -19.23 -19.49
C ALA A 74 4.24 -19.67 -18.00
N PRO A 75 5.24 -19.22 -17.23
CA PRO A 75 5.31 -19.49 -15.79
C PRO A 75 4.14 -18.89 -15.00
N PHE A 76 3.59 -17.75 -15.43
CA PHE A 76 2.42 -17.14 -14.78
C PHE A 76 1.16 -18.04 -14.86
N PHE A 77 0.96 -18.73 -15.98
CA PHE A 77 -0.16 -19.68 -16.14
C PHE A 77 0.15 -21.11 -15.66
N SER A 78 1.22 -21.30 -14.89
CA SER A 78 1.57 -22.57 -14.25
C SER A 78 0.91 -22.70 -12.86
N ARG A 79 1.08 -23.87 -12.22
CA ARG A 79 0.67 -24.08 -10.82
C ARG A 79 1.35 -23.09 -9.89
N TYR A 80 2.63 -22.77 -10.13
CA TYR A 80 3.35 -21.77 -9.37
C TYR A 80 2.69 -20.38 -9.45
N GLY A 81 2.25 -19.95 -10.65
CA GLY A 81 1.52 -18.69 -10.79
C GLY A 81 0.18 -18.68 -10.03
N LEU A 82 -0.52 -19.81 -9.96
CA LEU A 82 -1.72 -19.94 -9.14
C LEU A 82 -1.41 -19.82 -7.64
N ASP A 83 -0.33 -20.43 -7.17
CA ASP A 83 0.11 -20.33 -5.77
C ASP A 83 0.45 -18.88 -5.40
N VAL A 84 1.09 -18.14 -6.30
CA VAL A 84 1.35 -16.69 -6.15
C VAL A 84 0.04 -15.92 -6.02
N LEU A 85 -0.92 -16.12 -6.94
CA LEU A 85 -2.22 -15.44 -6.87
C LEU A 85 -2.97 -15.74 -5.58
N VAL A 86 -2.95 -17.01 -5.13
CA VAL A 86 -3.56 -17.39 -3.85
C VAL A 86 -2.87 -16.68 -2.70
N SER A 87 -1.54 -16.60 -2.68
CA SER A 87 -0.80 -15.90 -1.64
C SER A 87 -1.15 -14.41 -1.59
N GLU A 88 -1.25 -13.75 -2.75
CA GLU A 88 -1.66 -12.35 -2.84
C GLU A 88 -3.09 -12.12 -2.35
N VAL A 89 -4.02 -12.98 -2.76
CA VAL A 89 -5.42 -12.88 -2.32
C VAL A 89 -5.52 -13.01 -0.81
N VAL A 90 -4.85 -13.99 -0.21
CA VAL A 90 -4.92 -14.25 1.23
C VAL A 90 -4.22 -13.17 2.05
N TRP A 91 -3.04 -12.74 1.64
CA TRP A 91 -2.19 -11.86 2.47
C TRP A 91 -2.33 -10.37 2.15
N ILE A 92 -2.85 -10.03 0.98
CA ILE A 92 -3.02 -8.62 0.57
C ILE A 92 -4.50 -8.30 0.39
N TRP A 93 -5.20 -8.99 -0.51
CA TRP A 93 -6.57 -8.62 -0.88
C TRP A 93 -7.60 -8.85 0.21
N MET A 94 -7.51 -9.97 0.95
CA MET A 94 -8.43 -10.25 2.05
C MET A 94 -8.32 -9.23 3.19
N PRO A 95 -7.13 -8.93 3.74
CA PRO A 95 -7.00 -7.91 4.77
C PRO A 95 -7.47 -6.52 4.30
N VAL A 96 -7.14 -6.13 3.09
CA VAL A 96 -7.61 -4.86 2.51
C VAL A 96 -9.13 -4.85 2.38
N GLY A 97 -9.73 -5.93 1.89
CA GLY A 97 -11.19 -6.09 1.79
C GLY A 97 -11.88 -5.97 3.14
N VAL A 98 -11.34 -6.62 4.17
CA VAL A 98 -11.87 -6.54 5.54
C VAL A 98 -11.83 -5.09 6.05
N VAL A 99 -10.69 -4.40 5.88
CA VAL A 99 -10.55 -2.99 6.29
C VAL A 99 -11.56 -2.10 5.56
N LEU A 100 -11.74 -2.28 4.25
CA LEU A 100 -12.70 -1.50 3.46
C LEU A 100 -14.14 -1.73 3.93
N ILE A 101 -14.51 -2.98 4.22
CA ILE A 101 -15.84 -3.32 4.76
C ILE A 101 -16.03 -2.67 6.13
N MET A 102 -15.04 -2.77 7.03
CA MET A 102 -15.10 -2.14 8.36
C MET A 102 -15.27 -0.63 8.27
N VAL A 103 -14.49 0.04 7.41
CA VAL A 103 -14.61 1.49 7.19
C VAL A 103 -15.99 1.87 6.65
N ASN A 104 -16.51 1.10 5.69
CA ASN A 104 -17.84 1.34 5.11
C ASN A 104 -18.96 1.17 6.16
N ILE A 105 -18.89 0.11 6.97
CA ILE A 105 -19.85 -0.10 8.07
C ILE A 105 -19.75 1.05 9.08
N TRP A 106 -18.55 1.45 9.47
CA TRP A 106 -18.31 2.54 10.40
C TRP A 106 -18.92 3.86 9.89
N GLN A 107 -18.69 4.20 8.63
CA GLN A 107 -19.26 5.40 8.01
C GLN A 107 -20.80 5.37 8.03
N ARG A 108 -21.41 4.24 7.67
CA ARG A 108 -22.87 4.08 7.71
C ARG A 108 -23.45 4.23 9.11
N LEU A 109 -22.77 3.75 10.14
CA LEU A 109 -23.20 3.89 11.52
C LEU A 109 -23.15 5.37 11.97
N LEU A 110 -22.11 6.11 11.59
CA LEU A 110 -22.00 7.55 11.88
C LEU A 110 -23.08 8.36 11.17
N ASP A 111 -23.39 8.06 9.92
CA ASP A 111 -24.44 8.74 9.16
C ASP A 111 -25.83 8.46 9.75
N TYR A 112 -26.07 7.25 10.25
CA TYR A 112 -27.31 6.86 10.90
C TYR A 112 -27.54 7.63 12.22
N ASP A 113 -26.49 7.79 13.03
CA ASP A 113 -26.56 8.52 14.30
C ASP A 113 -26.75 10.03 14.07
N GLY A 114 -26.06 10.60 13.06
CA GLY A 114 -26.22 12.00 12.66
C GLY A 114 -27.61 12.34 12.11
N SER A 115 -28.35 11.39 11.57
CA SER A 115 -29.70 11.60 11.09
C SER A 115 -30.75 11.69 12.22
N LYS A 116 -30.49 11.07 13.38
CA LYS A 116 -31.38 11.12 14.56
C LYS A 116 -31.26 12.41 15.36
N LEU A 117 -30.17 13.16 15.21
CA LEU A 117 -29.93 14.42 15.93
C LEU A 117 -30.57 15.66 15.24
N LYS A 118 -31.23 15.48 14.09
CA LYS A 118 -31.87 16.55 13.31
C LYS A 118 -33.41 16.64 13.47
N ILE A 119 -33.96 16.11 14.58
CA ILE A 119 -35.39 16.27 14.93
C ILE A 119 -35.53 17.32 16.01
#